data_ef324693a91dfc465827a60d043e0f2e
#
_entry.id   ef324693a91dfc465827a60d043e0f2e
#
_cell.length_a   1.000
_cell.length_b   1.000
_cell.length_c   1.000
_cell.angle_alpha   90.00
_cell.angle_beta   90.00
_cell.angle_gamma   90.00
#
_symmetry.space_group_name_H-M   'P 1'
#
loop_
_entity.id
_entity.type
_entity.pdbx_description
1 polymer ?
#
loop_
_entity_poly.entity_id
_entity_poly.type
_entity_poly.pdbx_seq_one_letter_code
_entity_poly.pdbx_strand_id
1 'polypeptide(L)'
;MEIAAIVSAVVVIVGTCWKTFSMCHNVLNKLEDFEVTSKRNEMHIMKLGLFNEGLPLVDRIQCGKRYLELGGNGTGKIQYEILVKKMEDSIDHKFNDNF
;
A
#
# COMPACT_ATOMS: atom_id res chain seq x y z
N MET A 1 48.57 22.78 23.29
CA MET A 1 48.33 22.82 21.86
C MET A 1 47.59 21.58 21.36
N GLU A 2 48.02 20.43 21.75
CA GLU A 2 47.43 19.16 21.30
C GLU A 2 46.01 18.93 21.82
N ILE A 3 45.74 19.37 23.05
CA ILE A 3 44.41 19.23 23.67
C ILE A 3 43.35 20.05 22.91
N ALA A 4 43.68 21.27 22.50
CA ALA A 4 42.80 22.13 21.74
C ALA A 4 42.49 21.55 20.36
N ALA A 5 43.48 20.94 19.70
CA ALA A 5 43.28 20.26 18.41
C ALA A 5 42.39 19.02 18.55
N ILE A 6 42.57 18.25 19.62
CA ILE A 6 41.73 17.05 19.92
C ILE A 6 40.30 17.47 20.21
N VAL A 7 40.09 18.50 21.03
CA VAL A 7 38.75 19.01 21.36
C VAL A 7 38.07 19.54 20.09
N SER A 8 38.75 20.26 19.24
CA SER A 8 38.25 20.77 17.99
C SER A 8 37.83 19.62 17.05
N ALA A 9 38.65 18.58 16.93
CA ALA A 9 38.35 17.40 16.13
C ALA A 9 37.10 16.66 16.63
N VAL A 10 36.99 16.49 17.95
CA VAL A 10 35.84 15.84 18.58
C VAL A 10 34.56 16.63 18.32
N VAL A 11 34.58 17.95 18.43
CA VAL A 11 33.44 18.82 18.16
C VAL A 11 32.98 18.67 16.70
N VAL A 12 33.90 18.63 15.75
CA VAL A 12 33.61 18.46 14.33
C VAL A 12 32.96 17.09 14.08
N ILE A 13 33.51 16.02 14.65
CA ILE A 13 33.00 14.66 14.51
C ILE A 13 31.57 14.55 15.08
N VAL A 14 31.35 15.06 16.29
CA VAL A 14 30.02 15.03 16.94
C VAL A 14 29.02 15.83 16.13
N GLY A 15 29.37 17.00 15.63
CA GLY A 15 28.52 17.84 14.80
C GLY A 15 28.12 17.15 13.48
N THR A 16 29.11 16.51 12.83
CA THR A 16 28.87 15.76 11.58
C THR A 16 27.96 14.55 11.83
N CYS A 17 28.20 13.79 12.89
CA CYS A 17 27.39 12.65 13.27
C CYS A 17 25.94 13.06 13.57
N TRP A 18 25.76 14.15 14.30
CA TRP A 18 24.44 14.70 14.60
C TRP A 18 23.68 15.09 13.33
N LYS A 19 24.34 15.78 12.42
CA LYS A 19 23.77 16.21 11.15
C LYS A 19 23.36 15.00 10.30
N THR A 20 24.22 14.00 10.19
CA THR A 20 23.95 12.77 9.45
C THR A 20 22.78 12.01 10.08
N PHE A 21 22.74 11.88 11.39
CA PHE A 21 21.63 11.24 12.10
C PHE A 21 20.33 11.97 11.87
N SER A 22 20.31 13.29 11.94
CA SER A 22 19.12 14.11 11.69
C SER A 22 18.62 13.93 10.25
N MET A 23 19.51 13.89 9.27
CA MET A 23 19.14 13.65 7.87
C MET A 23 18.55 12.26 7.67
N CYS A 24 19.15 11.22 8.26
CA CYS A 24 18.64 9.85 8.20
C CYS A 24 17.26 9.75 8.82
N HIS A 25 17.04 10.39 9.97
CA HIS A 25 15.75 10.41 10.64
C HIS A 25 14.68 11.07 9.76
N ASN A 26 14.97 12.20 9.12
CA ASN A 26 14.05 12.87 8.22
C ASN A 26 13.72 12.03 6.99
N VAL A 27 14.72 11.33 6.43
CA VAL A 27 14.51 10.43 5.27
C VAL A 27 13.61 9.27 5.66
N LEU A 28 13.83 8.66 6.82
CA LEU A 28 13.00 7.57 7.33
C LEU A 28 11.54 8.02 7.51
N ASN A 29 11.31 9.20 8.08
CA ASN A 29 9.96 9.75 8.24
C ASN A 29 9.28 9.98 6.89
N LYS A 30 10.01 10.48 5.89
CA LYS A 30 9.46 10.68 4.54
C LYS A 30 9.14 9.35 3.86
N LEU A 31 9.94 8.31 4.08
CA LEU A 31 9.68 6.97 3.55
C LEU A 31 8.43 6.37 4.16
N GLU A 32 8.22 6.54 5.47
CA GLU A 32 6.99 6.09 6.13
C GLU A 32 5.76 6.78 5.54
N ASP A 33 5.80 8.11 5.39
CA ASP A 33 4.71 8.88 4.79
C ASP A 33 4.46 8.45 3.35
N PHE A 34 5.50 8.19 2.58
CA PHE A 34 5.40 7.71 1.20
C PHE A 34 4.74 6.33 1.15
N GLU A 35 5.12 5.43 2.04
CA GLU A 35 4.53 4.08 2.11
C GLU A 35 3.03 4.15 2.41
N VAL A 36 2.62 4.95 3.39
CA VAL A 36 1.20 5.14 3.73
C VAL A 36 0.43 5.73 2.56
N THR A 37 0.99 6.76 1.90
CA THR A 37 0.36 7.40 0.74
C THR A 37 0.27 6.42 -0.44
N SER A 38 1.31 5.62 -0.68
CA SER A 38 1.34 4.62 -1.73
C SER A 38 0.27 3.55 -1.52
N LYS A 39 0.09 3.05 -0.31
CA LYS A 39 -0.97 2.09 0.03
C LYS A 39 -2.35 2.69 -0.20
N ARG A 40 -2.54 3.94 0.20
CA ARG A 40 -3.82 4.65 -0.01
C ARG A 40 -4.13 4.80 -1.49
N ASN A 41 -3.13 5.18 -2.30
CA ASN A 41 -3.30 5.33 -3.74
C ASN A 41 -3.60 3.97 -4.39
N GLU A 42 -2.89 2.92 -4.02
CA GLU A 42 -3.16 1.56 -4.50
C GLU A 42 -4.58 1.13 -4.15
N MET A 43 -5.04 1.38 -2.92
CA MET A 43 -6.38 1.07 -2.49
C MET A 43 -7.43 1.79 -3.34
N HIS A 44 -7.22 3.08 -3.66
CA HIS A 44 -8.12 3.82 -4.55
C HIS A 44 -8.14 3.25 -5.96
N ILE A 45 -7.01 2.87 -6.50
CA ILE A 45 -6.91 2.25 -7.83
C ILE A 45 -7.63 0.91 -7.84
N MET A 46 -7.45 0.08 -6.84
CA MET A 46 -8.12 -1.21 -6.73
C MET A 46 -9.64 -1.04 -6.59
N LYS A 47 -10.07 -0.04 -5.84
CA LYS A 47 -11.50 0.30 -5.72
C LYS A 47 -12.08 0.71 -7.07
N LEU A 48 -11.38 1.54 -7.83
CA LEU A 48 -11.82 1.93 -9.18
C LEU A 48 -11.96 0.71 -10.10
N GLY A 49 -10.99 -0.22 -10.05
CA GLY A 49 -11.07 -1.46 -10.82
C GLY A 49 -12.25 -2.33 -10.40
N LEU A 50 -12.50 -2.43 -9.10
CA LEU A 50 -13.63 -3.19 -8.56
C LEU A 50 -14.97 -2.69 -9.08
N PHE A 51 -15.15 -1.37 -9.20
CA PHE A 51 -16.38 -0.75 -9.67
C PHE A 51 -16.44 -0.54 -11.19
N ASN A 52 -15.37 -0.87 -11.91
CA ASN A 52 -15.31 -0.68 -13.36
C ASN A 52 -16.03 -1.81 -14.09
N GLU A 53 -17.25 -1.54 -14.57
CA GLU A 53 -18.07 -2.51 -15.29
C GLU A 53 -17.47 -2.92 -16.65
N GLY A 54 -16.54 -2.15 -17.17
CA GLY A 54 -15.84 -2.48 -18.42
C GLY A 54 -14.78 -3.56 -18.28
N LEU A 55 -14.38 -3.92 -17.05
CA LEU A 55 -13.39 -4.98 -16.82
C LEU A 55 -14.08 -6.36 -16.73
N PRO A 56 -13.37 -7.43 -17.12
CA PRO A 56 -13.84 -8.80 -16.88
C PRO A 56 -14.11 -9.06 -15.39
N LEU A 57 -15.07 -9.91 -15.08
CA LEU A 57 -15.48 -10.20 -13.71
C LEU A 57 -14.32 -10.69 -12.85
N VAL A 58 -13.45 -11.56 -13.40
CA VAL A 58 -12.29 -12.09 -12.69
C VAL A 58 -11.34 -10.96 -12.27
N ASP A 59 -11.09 -10.02 -13.18
CA ASP A 59 -10.20 -8.88 -12.90
C ASP A 59 -10.79 -7.96 -11.83
N ARG A 60 -12.10 -7.73 -11.87
CA ARG A 60 -12.81 -6.95 -10.85
C ARG A 60 -12.70 -7.61 -9.47
N ILE A 61 -12.85 -8.92 -9.41
CA ILE A 61 -12.73 -9.69 -8.16
C ILE A 61 -11.31 -9.61 -7.61
N GLN A 62 -10.30 -9.72 -8.47
CA GLN A 62 -8.90 -9.57 -8.05
C GLN A 62 -8.62 -8.18 -7.48
N CYS A 63 -9.14 -7.13 -8.11
CA CYS A 63 -9.06 -5.76 -7.60
C CYS A 63 -9.72 -5.63 -6.23
N GLY A 64 -10.89 -6.23 -6.05
CA GLY A 64 -11.62 -6.21 -4.79
C GLY A 64 -10.89 -6.97 -3.69
N LYS A 65 -10.29 -8.12 -4.02
CA LYS A 65 -9.49 -8.89 -3.08
C LYS A 65 -8.31 -8.08 -2.58
N ARG A 66 -7.57 -7.43 -3.49
CA ARG A 66 -6.44 -6.59 -3.12
C ARG A 66 -6.88 -5.37 -2.32
N TYR A 67 -8.02 -4.76 -2.69
CA TYR A 67 -8.61 -3.65 -1.95
C TYR A 67 -8.86 -4.03 -0.47
N LEU A 68 -9.39 -5.21 -0.21
CA LEU A 68 -9.64 -5.70 1.15
C LEU A 68 -8.33 -6.01 1.88
N GLU A 69 -7.34 -6.58 1.20
CA GLU A 69 -6.01 -6.83 1.78
C GLU A 69 -5.34 -5.53 2.23
N LEU A 70 -5.57 -4.43 1.52
CA LEU A 70 -5.06 -3.10 1.87
C LEU A 70 -5.84 -2.41 2.99
N GLY A 71 -6.87 -3.05 3.52
CA GLY A 71 -7.69 -2.53 4.59
C GLY A 71 -8.95 -1.82 4.12
N GLY A 72 -9.33 -2.01 2.86
CA GLY A 72 -10.56 -1.45 2.31
C GLY A 72 -11.81 -1.98 3.00
N ASN A 73 -12.83 -1.13 3.10
CA ASN A 73 -14.06 -1.44 3.83
C ASN A 73 -15.26 -0.71 3.18
N GLY A 74 -16.45 -0.89 3.74
CA GLY A 74 -17.66 -0.20 3.30
C GLY A 74 -18.20 -0.71 1.97
N THR A 75 -18.57 0.21 1.07
CA THR A 75 -19.21 -0.13 -0.21
C THR A 75 -18.35 -1.03 -1.09
N GLY A 76 -17.02 -0.87 -1.04
CA GLY A 76 -16.10 -1.73 -1.80
C GLY A 76 -16.16 -3.18 -1.34
N LYS A 77 -16.24 -3.42 -0.05
CA LYS A 77 -16.40 -4.78 0.51
C LYS A 77 -17.71 -5.41 0.06
N ILE A 78 -18.79 -4.66 0.13
CA ILE A 78 -20.11 -5.12 -0.30
C ILE A 78 -20.10 -5.47 -1.80
N GLN A 79 -19.52 -4.62 -2.62
CA GLN A 79 -19.40 -4.85 -4.07
C GLN A 79 -18.57 -6.10 -4.36
N TYR A 80 -17.47 -6.30 -3.64
CA TYR A 80 -16.64 -7.50 -3.78
C TYR A 80 -17.45 -8.77 -3.49
N GLU A 81 -18.20 -8.78 -2.41
CA GLU A 81 -19.05 -9.92 -2.02
C GLU A 81 -20.10 -10.21 -3.08
N ILE A 82 -20.71 -9.17 -3.66
CA ILE A 82 -21.70 -9.30 -4.76
C ILE A 82 -21.05 -9.93 -5.99
N LEU A 83 -19.84 -9.49 -6.35
CA LEU A 83 -19.13 -10.01 -7.53
C LEU A 83 -18.71 -11.47 -7.34
N VAL A 84 -18.23 -11.83 -6.16
CA VAL A 84 -17.87 -13.21 -5.83
C VAL A 84 -19.10 -14.12 -5.94
N LYS A 85 -20.23 -13.66 -5.43
CA LYS A 85 -21.48 -14.41 -5.52
C LYS A 85 -21.95 -14.59 -6.98
N LYS A 86 -21.84 -13.55 -7.79
CA LYS A 86 -22.13 -13.63 -9.23
C LYS A 86 -21.24 -14.64 -9.92
N MET A 87 -19.96 -14.69 -9.57
CA MET A 87 -19.03 -15.64 -10.16
C MET A 87 -19.36 -17.08 -9.76
N GLU A 88 -19.69 -17.30 -8.49
CA GLU A 88 -20.11 -18.62 -7.98
C GLU A 88 -21.38 -19.09 -8.70
N ASP A 89 -22.38 -18.23 -8.82
CA ASP A 89 -23.63 -18.54 -9.52
C ASP A 89 -23.37 -18.85 -10.99
N SER A 90 -22.48 -18.14 -11.64
CA SER A 90 -22.09 -18.36 -13.03
C SER A 90 -21.40 -19.72 -13.23
N ILE A 91 -20.55 -20.12 -12.30
CA ILE A 91 -19.86 -21.42 -12.33
C ILE A 91 -20.87 -22.54 -12.12
N ASP A 92 -21.75 -22.41 -11.14
CA ASP A 92 -22.80 -23.40 -10.86
C ASP A 92 -23.73 -23.55 -12.07
N HIS A 93 -24.10 -22.46 -12.71
CA HIS A 93 -24.98 -22.46 -13.88
C HIS A 93 -24.33 -23.15 -15.07
N LYS A 94 -23.04 -22.87 -15.34
CA LYS A 94 -22.27 -23.58 -16.36
C LYS A 94 -22.14 -25.06 -16.06
N PHE A 95 -21.91 -25.40 -14.80
CA PHE A 95 -21.78 -26.79 -14.36
C PHE A 95 -23.10 -27.54 -14.56
N ASN A 96 -24.22 -26.94 -14.22
CA ASN A 96 -25.54 -27.53 -14.40
C ASN A 96 -25.93 -27.65 -15.88
N ASP A 97 -25.54 -26.71 -16.73
CA ASP A 97 -25.83 -26.74 -18.16
C ASP A 97 -25.10 -27.87 -18.90
N ASN A 98 -23.98 -28.35 -18.34
CA ASN A 98 -23.19 -29.45 -18.90
C ASN A 98 -23.69 -30.85 -18.52
N PHE A 99 -24.66 -30.88 -17.63
CA PHE A 99 -25.38 -32.11 -17.23
C PHE A 99 -26.81 -32.13 -17.78
#